data_58b905e9f9ef47cee7f55aceb4a26da4
#
_entry.id   58b905e9f9ef47cee7f55aceb4a26da4
#
_cell.length_a   1.000
_cell.length_b   1.000
_cell.length_c   1.000
_cell.angle_alpha   90.00
_cell.angle_beta   90.00
_cell.angle_gamma   90.00
#
_symmetry.space_group_name_H-M   'P 1'
#
loop_
_entity.id
_entity.type
_entity.pdbx_description
1 polymer ?
#
loop_
_entity_poly.entity_id
_entity_poly.type
_entity_poly.pdbx_seq_one_letter_code
_entity_poly.pdbx_strand_id
1 'polypeptide(L)'
;MQWNLNDFENWEELRTYVDTALLPLYLYNSDKKVEEHVVRMNYLLNVAAGIEQRLKGRVLLFPLSYQIGEEQLEQRTPAEFPYKVLLHFRGEQIQLKERTEEGVLTLLVGDEDLESSLRFEVTVDVLYKEVIKLWQTGRE
;
A
#
# COMPACT_ATOMS: atom_id res chain seq x y z
N MET A 1 7.34 -8.20 -5.45
CA MET A 1 6.95 -9.49 -4.85
C MET A 1 5.60 -9.39 -4.18
N GLN A 2 4.88 -10.49 -4.19
CA GLN A 2 3.61 -10.58 -3.50
C GLN A 2 3.72 -11.63 -2.40
N TRP A 3 2.76 -11.61 -1.50
CA TRP A 3 2.73 -12.47 -0.33
C TRP A 3 2.20 -13.85 -0.71
N ASN A 4 3.03 -14.66 -1.34
CA ASN A 4 2.69 -16.03 -1.72
C ASN A 4 3.94 -16.92 -1.73
N LEU A 5 3.72 -18.22 -1.67
CA LEU A 5 4.83 -19.18 -1.57
C LEU A 5 5.71 -19.20 -2.81
N ASN A 6 5.11 -18.98 -3.98
CA ASN A 6 5.87 -19.00 -5.22
C ASN A 6 6.91 -17.88 -5.26
N ASP A 7 6.52 -16.68 -4.84
CA ASP A 7 7.44 -15.55 -4.79
C ASP A 7 8.50 -15.70 -3.70
N PHE A 8 8.22 -16.52 -2.69
CA PHE A 8 9.11 -16.70 -1.56
C PHE A 8 10.04 -17.90 -1.67
N GLU A 9 10.02 -18.63 -2.79
CA GLU A 9 10.92 -19.77 -3.00
C GLU A 9 12.38 -19.40 -2.80
N ASN A 10 12.79 -18.22 -3.25
CA ASN A 10 14.17 -17.76 -3.16
C ASN A 10 14.32 -16.59 -2.20
N TRP A 11 13.50 -16.54 -1.15
CA TRP A 11 13.49 -15.41 -0.24
C TRP A 11 14.85 -15.09 0.36
N GLU A 12 15.61 -16.10 0.78
CA GLU A 12 16.93 -15.88 1.39
C GLU A 12 17.89 -15.15 0.46
N GLU A 13 17.78 -15.39 -0.84
CA GLU A 13 18.60 -14.71 -1.83
C GLU A 13 18.08 -13.31 -2.16
N LEU A 14 16.77 -13.14 -2.13
CA LEU A 14 16.13 -11.90 -2.57
C LEU A 14 15.99 -10.86 -1.46
N ARG A 15 15.98 -11.28 -0.21
CA ARG A 15 15.68 -10.39 0.93
C ARG A 15 16.60 -9.19 1.05
N THR A 16 17.82 -9.26 0.55
CA THR A 16 18.76 -8.15 0.59
C THR A 16 18.40 -7.04 -0.40
N TYR A 17 17.62 -7.37 -1.43
CA TYR A 17 17.21 -6.42 -2.46
C TYR A 17 15.81 -5.85 -2.21
N VAL A 18 15.00 -6.56 -1.43
CA VAL A 18 13.62 -6.15 -1.15
C VAL A 18 13.61 -5.34 0.13
N ASP A 19 13.60 -4.03 -0.01
CA ASP A 19 13.73 -3.10 1.11
C ASP A 19 12.49 -2.26 1.40
N THR A 20 11.42 -2.46 0.63
CA THR A 20 10.22 -1.63 0.73
C THR A 20 8.98 -2.50 0.95
N ALA A 21 8.26 -2.22 2.03
CA ALA A 21 6.96 -2.85 2.29
C ALA A 21 5.86 -1.94 1.77
N LEU A 22 4.99 -2.47 0.92
CA LEU A 22 3.80 -1.76 0.44
C LEU A 22 2.58 -2.29 1.18
N LEU A 23 1.94 -1.42 1.93
CA LEU A 23 0.88 -1.76 2.88
C LEU A 23 -0.44 -1.11 2.46
N PRO A 24 -1.33 -1.84 1.77
CA PRO A 24 -2.66 -1.30 1.50
C PRO A 24 -3.52 -1.36 2.77
N LEU A 25 -4.15 -0.24 3.08
CA LEU A 25 -4.96 -0.08 4.29
C LEU A 25 -6.35 0.39 3.89
N TYR A 26 -7.38 -0.18 4.48
CA TYR A 26 -8.74 0.18 4.15
C TYR A 26 -9.55 0.47 5.41
N LEU A 27 -10.34 1.53 5.36
CA LEU A 27 -11.27 1.87 6.45
C LEU A 27 -12.67 1.37 6.09
N TYR A 28 -13.17 0.42 6.88
CA TYR A 28 -14.53 -0.09 6.74
C TYR A 28 -15.41 0.58 7.79
N ASN A 29 -16.46 1.24 7.34
CA ASN A 29 -17.43 1.87 8.24
C ASN A 29 -18.85 1.62 7.74
N SER A 30 -19.85 1.95 8.57
CA SER A 30 -21.24 1.71 8.26
C SER A 30 -21.88 2.78 7.37
N ASP A 31 -21.14 3.83 7.02
CA ASP A 31 -21.67 4.91 6.19
C ASP A 31 -21.88 4.51 4.74
N LYS A 32 -21.22 3.45 4.30
CA LYS A 32 -21.27 2.99 2.92
C LYS A 32 -21.88 1.60 2.86
N LYS A 33 -22.52 1.30 1.74
CA LYS A 33 -23.07 -0.02 1.47
C LYS A 33 -21.93 -1.01 1.16
N VAL A 34 -22.22 -2.29 1.33
CA VAL A 34 -21.23 -3.34 1.05
C VAL A 34 -20.72 -3.25 -0.38
N GLU A 35 -21.58 -2.98 -1.35
CA GLU A 35 -21.20 -2.87 -2.75
C GLU A 35 -20.17 -1.76 -2.97
N GLU A 36 -20.35 -0.63 -2.28
CA GLU A 36 -19.40 0.48 -2.37
C GLU A 36 -18.04 0.10 -1.81
N HIS A 37 -18.04 -0.62 -0.68
CA HIS A 37 -16.78 -1.09 -0.09
C HIS A 37 -16.07 -2.07 -1.00
N VAL A 38 -16.81 -2.97 -1.65
CA VAL A 38 -16.21 -3.93 -2.57
C VAL A 38 -15.53 -3.23 -3.73
N VAL A 39 -16.19 -2.24 -4.31
CA VAL A 39 -15.63 -1.46 -5.42
C VAL A 39 -14.36 -0.72 -4.98
N ARG A 40 -14.42 -0.05 -3.84
CA ARG A 40 -13.30 0.73 -3.32
C ARG A 40 -12.11 -0.17 -2.96
N MET A 41 -12.38 -1.26 -2.25
CA MET A 41 -11.33 -2.19 -1.85
C MET A 41 -10.67 -2.84 -3.06
N ASN A 42 -11.48 -3.25 -4.05
CA ASN A 42 -10.95 -3.83 -5.28
C ASN A 42 -10.04 -2.85 -6.01
N TYR A 43 -10.45 -1.59 -6.10
CA TYR A 43 -9.65 -0.55 -6.73
C TYR A 43 -8.32 -0.38 -6.00
N LEU A 44 -8.37 -0.28 -4.67
CA LEU A 44 -7.18 -0.11 -3.85
C LEU A 44 -6.18 -1.27 -4.06
N LEU A 45 -6.68 -2.49 -4.08
CA LEU A 45 -5.85 -3.67 -4.31
C LEU A 45 -5.24 -3.66 -5.70
N ASN A 46 -5.99 -3.23 -6.71
CA ASN A 46 -5.47 -3.16 -8.08
C ASN A 46 -4.40 -2.09 -8.21
N VAL A 47 -4.57 -0.94 -7.53
CA VAL A 47 -3.53 0.10 -7.51
C VAL A 47 -2.27 -0.43 -6.84
N ALA A 48 -2.42 -1.09 -5.70
CA ALA A 48 -1.28 -1.68 -4.99
C ALA A 48 -0.54 -2.68 -5.88
N ALA A 49 -1.27 -3.56 -6.55
CA ALA A 49 -0.68 -4.53 -7.46
C ALA A 49 0.03 -3.85 -8.63
N GLY A 50 -0.55 -2.78 -9.17
CA GLY A 50 0.05 -2.01 -10.25
C GLY A 50 1.37 -1.36 -9.86
N ILE A 51 1.43 -0.82 -8.65
CA ILE A 51 2.66 -0.24 -8.11
C ILE A 51 3.72 -1.33 -7.95
N GLU A 52 3.34 -2.46 -7.35
CA GLU A 52 4.26 -3.58 -7.16
C GLU A 52 4.81 -4.10 -8.48
N GLN A 53 3.98 -4.20 -9.51
CA GLN A 53 4.41 -4.68 -10.82
C GLN A 53 5.49 -3.77 -11.44
N ARG A 54 5.37 -2.46 -11.25
CA ARG A 54 6.34 -1.52 -11.80
C ARG A 54 7.64 -1.48 -11.02
N LEU A 55 7.63 -1.94 -9.77
CA LEU A 55 8.77 -1.85 -8.86
C LEU A 55 9.22 -3.23 -8.37
N LYS A 56 9.00 -4.24 -9.18
CA LYS A 56 9.40 -5.62 -8.89
C LYS A 56 10.87 -5.72 -8.52
N GLY A 57 11.15 -6.59 -7.56
CA GLY A 57 12.51 -6.85 -7.12
C GLY A 57 12.92 -6.00 -5.93
N ARG A 58 12.13 -4.99 -5.58
CA ARG A 58 12.44 -4.12 -4.47
C ARG A 58 11.29 -3.93 -3.50
N VAL A 59 10.06 -4.19 -3.94
CA VAL A 59 8.85 -3.98 -3.17
C VAL A 59 8.19 -5.32 -2.84
N LEU A 60 7.83 -5.50 -1.58
CA LEU A 60 7.00 -6.62 -1.14
C LEU A 60 5.61 -6.08 -0.83
N LEU A 61 4.61 -6.56 -1.57
CA LEU A 61 3.22 -6.19 -1.35
C LEU A 61 2.65 -7.03 -0.20
N PHE A 62 2.23 -6.36 0.86
CA PHE A 62 1.62 -7.00 2.01
C PHE A 62 0.12 -7.22 1.80
N PRO A 63 -0.49 -8.16 2.52
CA PRO A 63 -1.95 -8.31 2.49
C PRO A 63 -2.64 -7.05 2.95
N LEU A 64 -3.87 -6.84 2.47
CA LEU A 64 -4.67 -5.71 2.89
C LEU A 64 -4.96 -5.80 4.39
N SER A 65 -4.77 -4.70 5.09
CA SER A 65 -5.21 -4.55 6.47
C SER A 65 -6.37 -3.57 6.49
N TYR A 66 -7.39 -3.85 7.28
CA TYR A 66 -8.51 -2.93 7.35
C TYR A 66 -8.84 -2.56 8.81
N GLN A 67 -9.33 -1.35 8.96
CA GLN A 67 -9.77 -0.79 10.22
C GLN A 67 -11.29 -0.75 10.22
N ILE A 68 -11.90 -1.17 11.32
CA ILE A 68 -13.34 -1.11 11.49
C ILE A 68 -13.66 0.10 12.35
N GLY A 69 -14.30 1.10 11.75
CA GLY A 69 -14.67 2.33 12.45
C GLY A 69 -13.44 3.03 13.04
N GLU A 70 -13.45 3.28 14.33
CA GLU A 70 -12.37 3.98 15.01
C GLU A 70 -11.34 3.06 15.66
N GLU A 71 -11.48 1.75 15.50
CA GLU A 71 -10.55 0.80 16.08
C GLU A 71 -9.17 0.93 15.42
N GLN A 72 -8.13 0.88 16.25
CA GLN A 72 -6.77 0.88 15.74
C GLN A 72 -6.44 -0.45 15.08
N LEU A 73 -5.69 -0.38 13.99
CA LEU A 73 -5.16 -1.59 13.36
C LEU A 73 -4.13 -2.23 14.27
N GLU A 74 -4.26 -3.53 14.45
CA GLU A 74 -3.27 -4.30 15.20
C GLU A 74 -1.95 -4.41 14.45
N GLN A 75 -1.99 -4.24 13.14
CA GLN A 75 -0.81 -4.37 12.33
C GLN A 75 0.20 -3.27 12.62
N ARG A 76 1.44 -3.68 12.83
CA ARG A 76 2.55 -2.78 13.02
C ARG A 76 3.29 -2.60 11.71
N THR A 77 3.95 -1.45 11.55
CA THR A 77 4.84 -1.27 10.41
C THR A 77 6.01 -2.24 10.56
N PRO A 78 6.35 -3.01 9.50
CA PRO A 78 7.40 -4.02 9.64
C PRO A 78 8.77 -3.38 9.79
N ALA A 79 9.41 -3.68 10.93
CA ALA A 79 10.68 -3.05 11.32
C ALA A 79 11.86 -3.46 10.43
N GLU A 80 11.78 -4.63 9.83
CA GLU A 80 12.84 -5.14 8.96
C GLU A 80 12.92 -4.45 7.60
N PHE A 81 11.91 -3.62 7.25
CA PHE A 81 11.91 -2.89 5.99
C PHE A 81 12.24 -1.42 6.25
N PRO A 82 13.36 -0.91 5.70
CA PRO A 82 13.71 0.50 5.89
C PRO A 82 12.72 1.47 5.27
N TYR A 83 11.99 1.04 4.23
CA TYR A 83 10.96 1.87 3.60
C TYR A 83 9.60 1.21 3.75
N LYS A 84 8.61 2.02 4.15
CA LYS A 84 7.24 1.57 4.33
C LYS A 84 6.33 2.52 3.57
N VAL A 85 5.55 1.97 2.65
CA VAL A 85 4.62 2.75 1.84
C VAL A 85 3.20 2.36 2.25
N LEU A 86 2.47 3.32 2.80
CA LEU A 86 1.08 3.13 3.18
C LEU A 86 0.20 3.63 2.04
N LEU A 87 -0.80 2.87 1.66
CA LEU A 87 -1.71 3.23 0.58
C LEU A 87 -3.14 3.15 1.08
N HIS A 88 -3.87 4.26 1.03
CA HIS A 88 -5.29 4.27 1.42
C HIS A 88 -6.04 5.41 0.73
N PHE A 89 -7.34 5.45 0.94
CA PHE A 89 -8.17 6.50 0.36
C PHE A 89 -7.98 7.82 1.08
N ARG A 90 -8.04 8.91 0.30
CA ARG A 90 -7.94 10.27 0.81
C ARG A 90 -9.10 10.56 1.75
N GLY A 91 -8.81 11.22 2.85
CA GLY A 91 -9.82 11.59 3.83
C GLY A 91 -10.12 10.54 4.88
N GLU A 92 -9.63 9.32 4.72
CA GLU A 92 -9.79 8.27 5.72
C GLU A 92 -8.73 8.39 6.81
N GLN A 93 -9.16 8.30 8.07
CA GLN A 93 -8.25 8.35 9.21
C GLN A 93 -7.90 6.93 9.63
N ILE A 94 -6.82 6.43 9.05
CA ILE A 94 -6.31 5.11 9.38
C ILE A 94 -5.35 5.24 10.56
N GLN A 95 -5.62 4.48 11.61
CA GLN A 95 -4.82 4.53 12.84
C GLN A 95 -4.05 3.22 13.00
N LEU A 96 -2.74 3.29 12.92
CA LEU A 96 -1.88 2.14 13.20
C LEU A 96 -1.45 2.19 14.66
N LYS A 97 -1.44 1.03 15.31
CA LYS A 97 -1.10 0.91 16.73
C LYS A 97 0.32 1.37 17.02
N GLU A 98 1.24 1.02 16.15
CA GLU A 98 2.62 1.51 16.22
C GLU A 98 3.03 2.03 14.86
N ARG A 99 3.55 3.23 14.82
CA ARG A 99 3.97 3.86 13.60
C ARG A 99 5.27 4.60 13.80
N THR A 100 6.26 4.28 12.97
CA THR A 100 7.50 5.06 12.92
C THR A 100 7.38 6.06 11.78
N GLU A 101 7.94 7.25 11.97
CA GLU A 101 7.90 8.29 10.94
C GLU A 101 9.02 8.15 9.92
N GLU A 102 10.11 7.50 10.30
CA GLU A 102 11.28 7.37 9.44
C GLU A 102 11.05 6.37 8.31
N GLY A 103 11.32 6.80 7.09
CA GLY A 103 11.18 5.94 5.91
C GLY A 103 9.73 5.60 5.54
N VAL A 104 8.76 6.35 6.07
CA VAL A 104 7.34 6.11 5.81
C VAL A 104 6.83 7.12 4.79
N LEU A 105 6.17 6.60 3.76
CA LEU A 105 5.49 7.40 2.75
C LEU A 105 4.02 6.99 2.72
N THR A 106 3.12 7.96 2.73
CA THR A 106 1.70 7.69 2.59
C THR A 106 1.23 8.11 1.20
N LEU A 107 0.65 7.16 0.47
CA LEU A 107 0.07 7.40 -0.84
C LEU A 107 -1.45 7.38 -0.71
N LEU A 108 -2.10 8.33 -1.38
CA LEU A 108 -3.55 8.49 -1.28
C LEU A 108 -4.21 8.34 -2.65
N VAL A 109 -5.34 7.64 -2.67
CA VAL A 109 -6.21 7.57 -3.85
C VAL A 109 -7.55 8.22 -3.51
N GLY A 110 -8.25 8.72 -4.50
CA GLY A 110 -9.53 9.39 -4.32
C GLY A 110 -10.69 8.59 -4.89
N ASP A 111 -11.89 8.86 -4.40
CA ASP A 111 -13.11 8.24 -4.93
C ASP A 111 -13.34 8.61 -6.39
N GLU A 112 -12.91 9.78 -6.81
CA GLU A 112 -13.01 10.22 -8.21
C GLU A 112 -12.20 9.33 -9.15
N ASP A 113 -11.18 8.65 -8.64
CA ASP A 113 -10.34 7.77 -9.45
C ASP A 113 -11.05 6.48 -9.84
N LEU A 114 -12.16 6.16 -9.16
CA LEU A 114 -12.94 4.96 -9.45
C LEU A 114 -13.70 5.03 -10.77
N GLU A 115 -13.83 6.22 -11.34
CA GLU A 115 -14.76 6.47 -12.43
C GLU A 115 -14.29 6.03 -13.81
N SER A 116 -12.98 5.82 -14.01
CA SER A 116 -12.50 5.42 -15.32
C SER A 116 -11.20 4.63 -15.26
N SER A 117 -11.04 3.72 -16.21
CA SER A 117 -9.80 2.94 -16.34
C SER A 117 -8.61 3.80 -16.74
N LEU A 118 -8.86 4.91 -17.43
CA LEU A 118 -7.79 5.84 -17.79
C LEU A 118 -7.23 6.51 -16.54
N ARG A 119 -8.10 6.91 -15.62
CA ARG A 119 -7.65 7.49 -14.36
C ARG A 119 -6.86 6.48 -13.52
N PHE A 120 -7.23 5.20 -13.59
CA PHE A 120 -6.49 4.15 -12.91
C PHE A 120 -5.03 4.12 -13.37
N GLU A 121 -4.81 4.09 -14.68
CA GLU A 121 -3.44 4.04 -15.22
C GLU A 121 -2.63 5.27 -14.83
N VAL A 122 -3.26 6.45 -14.88
CA VAL A 122 -2.60 7.69 -14.48
C VAL A 122 -2.26 7.65 -12.99
N THR A 123 -3.19 7.16 -12.17
CA THR A 123 -2.98 7.07 -10.72
C THR A 123 -1.79 6.18 -10.39
N VAL A 124 -1.73 4.98 -10.96
CA VAL A 124 -0.61 4.07 -10.73
C VAL A 124 0.71 4.71 -11.20
N ASP A 125 0.68 5.38 -12.34
CA ASP A 125 1.88 6.03 -12.89
C ASP A 125 2.41 7.12 -11.97
N VAL A 126 1.53 7.92 -11.41
CA VAL A 126 1.92 8.98 -10.47
C VAL A 126 2.46 8.38 -9.16
N LEU A 127 1.77 7.38 -8.63
CA LEU A 127 2.09 6.85 -7.31
C LEU A 127 3.40 6.06 -7.28
N TYR A 128 3.69 5.25 -8.31
CA TYR A 128 4.95 4.51 -8.28
C TYR A 128 6.16 5.46 -8.39
N LYS A 129 5.99 6.58 -9.05
CA LYS A 129 7.05 7.59 -9.12
C LYS A 129 7.31 8.23 -7.76
N GLU A 130 6.28 8.35 -6.93
CA GLU A 130 6.46 8.86 -5.56
C GLU A 130 7.29 7.90 -4.72
N VAL A 131 7.14 6.60 -4.93
CA VAL A 131 7.98 5.61 -4.25
C VAL A 131 9.44 5.76 -4.68
N ILE A 132 9.68 5.98 -5.96
CA ILE A 132 11.04 6.20 -6.47
C ILE A 132 11.66 7.44 -5.80
N LYS A 133 10.89 8.50 -5.62
CA LYS A 133 11.36 9.69 -4.92
C LYS A 133 11.73 9.40 -3.48
N LEU A 134 10.95 8.57 -2.80
CA LEU A 134 11.26 8.15 -1.43
C LEU A 134 12.65 7.51 -1.38
N TRP A 135 12.95 6.63 -2.33
CA TRP A 135 14.24 5.95 -2.38
C TRP A 135 15.40 6.92 -2.61
N GLN A 136 15.16 7.98 -3.35
CA GLN A 136 16.19 8.97 -3.66
C GLN A 136 16.47 9.91 -2.50
N THR A 137 15.46 10.22 -1.68
CA THR A 137 15.55 11.23 -0.63
C THR A 137 15.45 10.68 0.79
N GLY A 138 14.87 9.52 0.96
CA GLY A 138 14.51 8.99 2.28
C GLY A 138 15.66 8.48 3.13
N ARG A 139 16.88 8.58 2.66
CA ARG A 139 18.07 8.14 3.40
C ARG A 139 18.71 9.23 4.25
N GLU A 140 18.18 10.42 4.15
CA GLU A 140 18.70 11.56 4.87
C GLU A 140 18.26 11.62 6.31
#